data_faa4d4d655a7ec09cdac7a9ba5f57feb
#
_entry.id   faa4d4d655a7ec09cdac7a9ba5f57feb
#
_cell.length_a   1.000
_cell.length_b   1.000
_cell.length_c   1.000
_cell.angle_alpha   90.00
_cell.angle_beta   90.00
_cell.angle_gamma   90.00
#
_symmetry.space_group_name_H-M   'P 1'
#
loop_
_entity.id
_entity.type
_entity.pdbx_description
1 polymer ?
#
loop_
_entity_poly.entity_id
_entity_poly.type
_entity_poly.pdbx_seq_one_letter_code
_entity_poly.pdbx_strand_id
1 'polypeptide(L)'
;MQFIKRHPILISVIFLFFAIQLFPLSFEEKKLGNPFSRFVLTLAYYPQKFLFSLSGSIVGVWQNYIDLVGVREENEKLKTEVNKLRQEKFRLWEAELQNERLKKLLGFKESSPYPAVTANVIAGSPSGLRSQVVILDRGTVDGISQGMPVTTYEGIVGRVLMVGRKSSEVILITDEISAVDAYIHRTRARGIVKGKGDGCVMEYIEKKSDVSIGDKVISSGKDGFFPKGVVIGTVVGIEITGGFVRAQVSPDVDLNSLEEVIVILKSPENMVFNE
;
A
#
# COMPACT_ATOMS: atom_id res chain seq x y z
N MET A 1 -52.00 36.34 -12.28
CA MET A 1 -53.46 36.50 -12.22
C MET A 1 -54.27 35.19 -12.36
N GLN A 2 -53.69 34.06 -12.63
CA GLN A 2 -54.40 32.77 -12.80
C GLN A 2 -54.66 32.01 -11.47
N PHE A 3 -53.95 32.29 -10.41
CA PHE A 3 -54.13 31.63 -9.10
C PHE A 3 -55.43 32.01 -8.40
N ILE A 4 -55.90 33.24 -8.60
CA ILE A 4 -57.12 33.79 -7.96
C ILE A 4 -58.38 33.13 -8.53
N LYS A 5 -58.41 32.75 -9.82
CA LYS A 5 -59.53 32.08 -10.45
C LYS A 5 -59.73 30.60 -10.15
N ARG A 6 -58.67 29.96 -9.61
CA ARG A 6 -58.67 28.50 -9.44
C ARG A 6 -59.14 28.04 -8.04
N HIS A 7 -59.15 28.97 -7.05
CA HIS A 7 -59.53 28.62 -5.67
C HIS A 7 -60.38 29.71 -5.02
N PRO A 8 -61.62 29.99 -5.52
CA PRO A 8 -62.46 31.05 -4.99
C PRO A 8 -62.87 30.81 -3.53
N ILE A 9 -63.01 29.54 -3.12
CA ILE A 9 -63.39 29.17 -1.76
C ILE A 9 -62.21 29.50 -0.78
N LEU A 10 -60.99 29.27 -1.17
CA LEU A 10 -59.81 29.52 -0.34
C LEU A 10 -59.60 31.04 -0.11
N ILE A 11 -59.83 31.84 -1.14
CA ILE A 11 -59.77 33.31 -1.07
C ILE A 11 -60.91 33.86 -0.20
N SER A 12 -62.14 33.32 -0.31
CA SER A 12 -63.27 33.69 0.53
C SER A 12 -63.04 33.36 2.00
N VAL A 13 -62.36 32.20 2.32
CA VAL A 13 -61.98 31.80 3.68
C VAL A 13 -60.95 32.75 4.25
N ILE A 14 -59.93 33.11 3.45
CA ILE A 14 -58.89 34.07 3.87
C ILE A 14 -59.43 35.44 4.11
N PHE A 15 -60.36 35.89 3.23
CA PHE A 15 -61.02 37.20 3.37
C PHE A 15 -61.95 37.26 4.59
N LEU A 16 -62.73 36.19 4.83
CA LEU A 16 -63.54 36.02 6.02
C LEU A 16 -62.70 36.03 7.29
N PHE A 17 -61.54 35.35 7.28
CA PHE A 17 -60.60 35.33 8.39
C PHE A 17 -60.01 36.71 8.68
N PHE A 18 -59.67 37.48 7.63
CA PHE A 18 -59.18 38.86 7.77
C PHE A 18 -60.26 39.81 8.25
N ALA A 19 -61.50 39.62 7.81
CA ALA A 19 -62.65 40.39 8.27
C ALA A 19 -62.99 40.17 9.75
N ILE A 20 -62.80 38.91 10.25
CA ILE A 20 -62.98 38.55 11.65
C ILE A 20 -61.81 39.14 12.52
N GLN A 21 -60.61 39.25 11.99
CA GLN A 21 -59.52 39.88 12.67
C GLN A 21 -59.60 41.40 12.79
N LEU A 22 -60.21 42.07 11.77
CA LEU A 22 -60.40 43.53 11.74
C LEU A 22 -61.62 43.99 12.53
N PHE A 23 -62.55 43.08 12.79
CA PHE A 23 -63.75 43.36 13.48
C PHE A 23 -63.60 43.94 14.91
N PRO A 24 -62.70 43.44 15.77
CA PRO A 24 -62.52 44.02 17.08
C PRO A 24 -61.85 45.41 17.08
N LEU A 25 -61.18 45.82 16.02
CA LEU A 25 -60.53 47.12 15.88
C LEU A 25 -61.51 48.27 15.61
N SER A 26 -62.74 47.93 15.19
CA SER A 26 -63.76 48.90 14.80
C SER A 26 -64.77 49.22 15.91
N PHE A 27 -64.67 48.60 17.10
CA PHE A 27 -65.55 48.87 18.22
C PHE A 27 -64.93 49.86 19.22
N GLU A 28 -65.29 51.08 19.12
CA GLU A 28 -65.06 52.13 20.10
C GLU A 28 -65.64 51.76 21.48
N GLU A 29 -64.92 52.06 22.52
CA GLU A 29 -65.25 51.82 23.95
C GLU A 29 -66.55 52.28 24.46
N LYS A 30 -67.68 51.61 24.16
CA LYS A 30 -68.88 51.81 25.02
C LYS A 30 -69.84 50.64 24.95
N LYS A 31 -69.85 49.85 26.03
CA LYS A 31 -70.80 48.83 26.48
C LYS A 31 -70.30 47.39 26.42
N LEU A 32 -69.37 47.08 27.34
CA LEU A 32 -69.16 45.72 27.84
C LEU A 32 -70.42 45.26 28.59
N GLY A 33 -71.36 44.65 27.93
CA GLY A 33 -72.56 44.12 28.59
C GLY A 33 -73.36 43.10 27.74
N ASN A 34 -73.08 42.95 26.46
CA ASN A 34 -73.83 42.06 25.61
C ASN A 34 -73.28 40.61 25.61
N PRO A 35 -74.17 39.60 25.85
CA PRO A 35 -73.79 38.21 25.83
C PRO A 35 -73.19 37.78 24.47
N PHE A 36 -73.49 38.49 23.40
CA PHE A 36 -73.03 38.25 22.05
C PHE A 36 -71.54 38.56 21.88
N SER A 37 -71.03 39.61 22.55
CA SER A 37 -69.58 39.93 22.51
C SER A 37 -68.71 38.85 23.17
N ARG A 38 -69.21 38.22 24.23
CA ARG A 38 -68.53 37.08 24.88
C ARG A 38 -68.51 35.84 24.01
N PHE A 39 -69.64 35.60 23.26
CA PHE A 39 -69.65 34.44 22.34
C PHE A 39 -68.71 34.63 21.20
N VAL A 40 -68.56 35.79 20.60
CA VAL A 40 -67.64 36.11 19.51
C VAL A 40 -66.20 36.02 19.98
N LEU A 41 -65.88 36.53 21.15
CA LEU A 41 -64.54 36.41 21.74
C LEU A 41 -64.12 34.93 22.04
N THR A 42 -65.11 34.16 22.52
CA THR A 42 -64.87 32.72 22.76
C THR A 42 -64.65 31.93 21.48
N LEU A 43 -65.39 32.26 20.43
CA LEU A 43 -65.32 31.61 19.13
C LEU A 43 -64.03 31.99 18.39
N ALA A 44 -63.49 33.19 18.58
CA ALA A 44 -62.23 33.64 17.98
C ALA A 44 -60.97 33.07 18.70
N TYR A 45 -61.09 32.70 19.98
CA TYR A 45 -60.00 32.19 20.77
C TYR A 45 -59.47 30.81 20.29
N TYR A 46 -60.35 29.92 19.91
CA TYR A 46 -60.01 28.57 19.50
C TYR A 46 -59.17 28.50 18.20
N PRO A 47 -59.53 29.22 17.11
CA PRO A 47 -58.72 29.20 15.88
C PRO A 47 -57.36 29.90 16.07
N GLN A 48 -57.27 30.95 16.90
CA GLN A 48 -55.95 31.58 17.17
C GLN A 48 -54.97 30.66 17.90
N LYS A 49 -55.46 29.93 18.91
CA LYS A 49 -54.64 28.98 19.66
C LYS A 49 -54.18 27.82 18.78
N PHE A 50 -55.02 27.36 17.86
CA PHE A 50 -54.67 26.29 16.91
C PHE A 50 -53.64 26.75 15.87
N LEU A 51 -53.74 27.96 15.34
CA LEU A 51 -52.75 28.53 14.42
C LEU A 51 -51.39 28.78 15.07
N PHE A 52 -51.35 29.24 16.32
CA PHE A 52 -50.13 29.43 17.07
C PHE A 52 -49.42 28.08 17.38
N SER A 53 -50.19 27.04 17.65
CA SER A 53 -49.68 25.69 17.89
C SER A 53 -49.08 25.08 16.62
N LEU A 54 -49.65 25.33 15.45
CA LEU A 54 -49.16 24.84 14.16
C LEU A 54 -47.89 25.56 13.68
N SER A 55 -47.77 26.88 13.95
CA SER A 55 -46.61 27.66 13.51
C SER A 55 -45.32 27.23 14.18
N GLY A 56 -45.34 26.87 15.47
CA GLY A 56 -44.18 26.38 16.22
C GLY A 56 -43.68 25.01 15.70
N SER A 57 -44.60 24.12 15.32
CA SER A 57 -44.24 22.78 14.85
C SER A 57 -43.65 22.78 13.43
N ILE A 58 -44.14 23.65 12.56
CA ILE A 58 -43.69 23.74 11.16
C ILE A 58 -42.26 24.31 11.09
N VAL A 59 -41.98 25.36 11.86
CA VAL A 59 -40.65 25.99 11.90
C VAL A 59 -39.59 25.00 12.44
N GLY A 60 -39.93 24.22 13.44
CA GLY A 60 -38.99 23.20 14.01
C GLY A 60 -38.68 22.06 13.02
N VAL A 61 -39.68 21.61 12.26
CA VAL A 61 -39.48 20.56 11.23
C VAL A 61 -38.61 21.07 10.08
N TRP A 62 -38.79 22.30 9.65
CA TRP A 62 -37.98 22.92 8.60
C TRP A 62 -36.53 23.15 9.03
N GLN A 63 -36.31 23.63 10.24
CA GLN A 63 -34.97 23.80 10.79
C GLN A 63 -34.22 22.44 10.92
N ASN A 64 -34.88 21.43 11.48
CA ASN A 64 -34.32 20.10 11.56
C ASN A 64 -34.02 19.48 10.19
N TYR A 65 -34.85 19.76 9.17
CA TYR A 65 -34.60 19.26 7.81
C TYR A 65 -33.42 19.97 7.14
N ILE A 66 -33.28 21.28 7.30
CA ILE A 66 -32.14 22.05 6.76
C ILE A 66 -30.85 21.65 7.47
N ASP A 67 -30.88 21.49 8.79
CA ASP A 67 -29.73 21.01 9.56
C ASP A 67 -29.32 19.61 9.15
N LEU A 68 -30.29 18.71 8.89
CA LEU A 68 -30.00 17.34 8.46
C LEU A 68 -29.35 17.30 7.06
N VAL A 69 -29.77 18.16 6.14
CA VAL A 69 -29.17 18.30 4.81
C VAL A 69 -27.76 18.87 4.91
N GLY A 70 -27.55 19.89 5.75
CA GLY A 70 -26.24 20.49 6.02
C GLY A 70 -25.25 19.49 6.63
N VAL A 71 -25.68 18.73 7.65
CA VAL A 71 -24.88 17.67 8.28
C VAL A 71 -24.52 16.56 7.29
N ARG A 72 -25.41 16.20 6.40
CA ARG A 72 -25.15 15.19 5.37
C ARG A 72 -24.09 15.67 4.38
N GLU A 73 -24.18 16.91 3.91
CA GLU A 73 -23.18 17.49 3.00
C GLU A 73 -21.80 17.61 3.69
N GLU A 74 -21.78 18.06 4.94
CA GLU A 74 -20.57 18.13 5.74
C GLU A 74 -19.96 16.73 5.97
N ASN A 75 -20.78 15.71 6.25
CA ASN A 75 -20.33 14.33 6.41
C ASN A 75 -19.70 13.77 5.13
N GLU A 76 -20.28 14.07 3.96
CA GLU A 76 -19.69 13.66 2.67
C GLU A 76 -18.38 14.41 2.38
N LYS A 77 -18.28 15.70 2.70
CA LYS A 77 -17.03 16.48 2.61
C LYS A 77 -15.96 15.91 3.53
N LEU A 78 -16.31 15.66 4.80
CA LEU A 78 -15.38 15.07 5.78
C LEU A 78 -14.92 13.67 5.36
N LYS A 79 -15.81 12.82 4.84
CA LYS A 79 -15.42 11.51 4.31
C LYS A 79 -14.43 11.63 3.15
N THR A 80 -14.69 12.57 2.24
CA THR A 80 -13.80 12.82 1.09
C THR A 80 -12.43 13.31 1.56
N GLU A 81 -12.40 14.21 2.52
CA GLU A 81 -11.17 14.73 3.11
C GLU A 81 -10.39 13.64 3.88
N VAL A 82 -11.08 12.83 4.68
CA VAL A 82 -10.47 11.66 5.35
C VAL A 82 -9.87 10.69 4.36
N ASN A 83 -10.57 10.40 3.25
CA ASN A 83 -10.03 9.51 2.21
C ASN A 83 -8.81 10.12 1.52
N LYS A 84 -8.83 11.42 1.22
CA LYS A 84 -7.69 12.15 0.67
C LYS A 84 -6.49 12.11 1.61
N LEU A 85 -6.69 12.42 2.90
CA LEU A 85 -5.64 12.37 3.90
C LEU A 85 -5.06 10.95 4.08
N ARG A 86 -5.90 9.92 4.01
CA ARG A 86 -5.44 8.52 4.03
C ARG A 86 -4.57 8.18 2.84
N GLN A 87 -4.93 8.63 1.65
CA GLN A 87 -4.12 8.44 0.44
C GLN A 87 -2.78 9.18 0.54
N GLU A 88 -2.78 10.43 1.00
CA GLU A 88 -1.56 11.20 1.21
C GLU A 88 -0.66 10.55 2.26
N LYS A 89 -1.22 10.10 3.37
CA LYS A 89 -0.48 9.35 4.40
C LYS A 89 0.16 8.08 3.83
N PHE A 90 -0.58 7.31 3.04
CA PHE A 90 -0.05 6.10 2.41
C PHE A 90 1.10 6.40 1.45
N ARG A 91 0.96 7.45 0.63
CA ARG A 91 2.04 7.88 -0.29
C ARG A 91 3.30 8.33 0.46
N LEU A 92 3.14 9.08 1.54
CA LEU A 92 4.29 9.52 2.37
C LEU A 92 4.97 8.32 3.03
N TRP A 93 4.21 7.40 3.57
CA TRP A 93 4.75 6.17 4.17
C TRP A 93 5.51 5.31 3.16
N GLU A 94 4.97 5.13 1.96
CA GLU A 94 5.64 4.42 0.87
C GLU A 94 6.96 5.11 0.46
N ALA A 95 6.93 6.44 0.31
CA ALA A 95 8.13 7.21 0.01
C ALA A 95 9.22 7.11 1.11
N GLU A 96 8.81 7.03 2.38
CA GLU A 96 9.72 6.83 3.51
C GLU A 96 10.38 5.45 3.47
N LEU A 97 9.60 4.38 3.22
CA LEU A 97 10.12 3.03 3.05
C LEU A 97 11.11 2.94 1.88
N GLN A 98 10.78 3.56 0.74
CA GLN A 98 11.68 3.62 -0.41
C GLN A 98 12.98 4.36 -0.05
N ASN A 99 12.89 5.48 0.67
CA ASN A 99 14.07 6.26 1.08
C ASN A 99 14.98 5.45 2.01
N GLU A 100 14.43 4.73 2.97
CA GLU A 100 15.21 3.82 3.83
C GLU A 100 15.90 2.73 3.03
N ARG A 101 15.18 2.11 2.07
CA ARG A 101 15.72 1.07 1.19
C ARG A 101 16.88 1.60 0.34
N LEU A 102 16.68 2.76 -0.31
CA LEU A 102 17.69 3.42 -1.11
C LEU A 102 18.92 3.83 -0.29
N LYS A 103 18.75 4.29 0.94
CA LYS A 103 19.88 4.57 1.85
C LYS A 103 20.70 3.32 2.17
N LYS A 104 20.05 2.19 2.41
CA LYS A 104 20.73 0.90 2.66
C LYS A 104 21.47 0.43 1.41
N LEU A 105 20.88 0.54 0.23
CA LEU A 105 21.51 0.21 -1.04
C LEU A 105 22.72 1.12 -1.33
N LEU A 106 22.59 2.42 -1.08
CA LEU A 106 23.70 3.37 -1.26
C LEU A 106 24.88 3.05 -0.34
N GLY A 107 24.61 2.81 0.95
CA GLY A 107 25.64 2.38 1.90
C GLY A 107 26.33 1.08 1.50
N PHE A 108 25.59 0.10 0.97
CA PHE A 108 26.19 -1.13 0.43
C PHE A 108 27.05 -0.85 -0.81
N LYS A 109 26.57 -0.04 -1.75
CA LYS A 109 27.32 0.33 -2.96
C LYS A 109 28.63 1.05 -2.64
N GLU A 110 28.63 1.99 -1.69
CA GLU A 110 29.81 2.74 -1.26
C GLU A 110 30.81 1.86 -0.52
N SER A 111 30.37 0.84 0.21
CA SER A 111 31.23 -0.11 0.92
C SER A 111 31.78 -1.23 0.02
N SER A 112 31.23 -1.41 -1.18
CA SER A 112 31.67 -2.44 -2.13
C SER A 112 33.00 -2.07 -2.78
N PRO A 113 34.00 -2.96 -2.80
CA PRO A 113 35.25 -2.73 -3.51
C PRO A 113 35.10 -2.80 -5.03
N TYR A 114 33.93 -3.13 -5.54
CA TYR A 114 33.68 -3.32 -6.96
C TYR A 114 32.75 -2.23 -7.50
N PRO A 115 32.96 -1.73 -8.73
CA PRO A 115 32.03 -0.83 -9.37
C PRO A 115 30.68 -1.52 -9.53
N ALA A 116 29.60 -0.79 -9.26
CA ALA A 116 28.25 -1.34 -9.25
C ALA A 116 27.21 -0.36 -9.77
N VAL A 117 26.16 -0.88 -10.38
CA VAL A 117 25.01 -0.11 -10.89
C VAL A 117 23.74 -0.59 -10.17
N THR A 118 22.94 0.36 -9.71
CA THR A 118 21.61 0.09 -9.17
C THR A 118 20.61 -0.03 -10.32
N ALA A 119 19.73 -1.03 -10.26
CA ALA A 119 18.69 -1.30 -11.25
C ALA A 119 17.36 -1.58 -10.55
N ASN A 120 16.26 -1.19 -11.18
CA ASN A 120 14.92 -1.53 -10.72
C ASN A 120 14.45 -2.84 -11.36
N VAL A 121 13.72 -3.64 -10.59
CA VAL A 121 13.04 -4.83 -11.10
C VAL A 121 11.73 -4.38 -11.73
N ILE A 122 11.59 -4.58 -13.06
CA ILE A 122 10.42 -4.16 -13.82
C ILE A 122 9.46 -5.30 -14.15
N ALA A 123 9.91 -6.54 -14.04
CA ALA A 123 9.09 -7.74 -14.19
C ALA A 123 9.77 -8.93 -13.51
N GLY A 124 9.00 -9.94 -13.14
CA GLY A 124 9.50 -11.19 -12.59
C GLY A 124 8.58 -12.37 -12.92
N SER A 125 9.14 -13.57 -12.96
CA SER A 125 8.36 -14.79 -13.04
C SER A 125 7.69 -15.09 -11.71
N PRO A 126 6.40 -15.49 -11.69
CA PRO A 126 5.75 -15.95 -10.48
C PRO A 126 6.50 -17.11 -9.84
N SER A 127 6.54 -17.14 -8.50
CA SER A 127 7.10 -18.25 -7.73
C SER A 127 6.46 -19.60 -8.17
N GLY A 128 7.28 -20.64 -8.26
CA GLY A 128 6.82 -21.99 -8.62
C GLY A 128 6.88 -22.30 -10.11
N LEU A 129 7.32 -21.40 -10.97
CA LEU A 129 7.69 -21.74 -12.33
C LEU A 129 9.08 -22.37 -12.37
N ARG A 130 9.32 -23.23 -13.38
CA ARG A 130 10.57 -23.96 -13.56
C ARG A 130 11.77 -23.05 -13.82
N SER A 131 11.54 -21.88 -14.42
CA SER A 131 12.56 -20.85 -14.61
C SER A 131 12.19 -19.61 -13.83
N GLN A 132 13.03 -19.26 -12.87
CA GLN A 132 12.83 -18.12 -11.99
C GLN A 132 13.76 -16.99 -12.41
N VAL A 133 13.18 -16.01 -13.10
CA VAL A 133 13.91 -14.86 -13.63
C VAL A 133 13.23 -13.55 -13.27
N VAL A 134 14.02 -12.50 -13.16
CA VAL A 134 13.56 -11.12 -13.05
C VAL A 134 14.17 -10.27 -14.15
N ILE A 135 13.46 -9.24 -14.57
CA ILE A 135 13.91 -8.29 -15.60
C ILE A 135 14.24 -6.96 -14.94
N LEU A 136 15.43 -6.45 -15.26
CA LEU A 136 15.92 -5.16 -14.76
C LEU A 136 15.80 -4.07 -15.84
N ASP A 137 15.65 -2.82 -15.43
CA ASP A 137 15.58 -1.62 -16.27
C ASP A 137 16.97 -1.11 -16.72
N ARG A 138 18.02 -1.91 -16.60
CA ARG A 138 19.40 -1.59 -16.98
C ARG A 138 19.95 -2.66 -17.92
N GLY A 139 20.82 -2.25 -18.85
CA GLY A 139 21.37 -3.13 -19.86
C GLY A 139 22.82 -2.80 -20.25
N THR A 140 23.20 -3.12 -21.50
CA THR A 140 24.57 -2.91 -22.01
C THR A 140 25.00 -1.43 -21.99
N VAL A 141 24.08 -0.50 -22.15
CA VAL A 141 24.39 0.96 -22.07
C VAL A 141 24.80 1.41 -20.69
N ASP A 142 24.44 0.63 -19.65
CA ASP A 142 24.78 0.88 -18.25
C ASP A 142 26.01 0.07 -17.81
N GLY A 143 26.67 -0.63 -18.75
CA GLY A 143 27.85 -1.46 -18.49
C GLY A 143 27.54 -2.89 -18.01
N ILE A 144 26.28 -3.32 -18.07
CA ILE A 144 25.89 -4.69 -17.67
C ILE A 144 26.28 -5.68 -18.78
N SER A 145 26.80 -6.83 -18.35
CA SER A 145 27.18 -7.94 -19.19
C SER A 145 26.67 -9.28 -18.62
N GLN A 146 26.56 -10.29 -19.47
CA GLN A 146 26.16 -11.63 -19.04
C GLN A 146 27.12 -12.20 -18.00
N GLY A 147 26.57 -12.92 -17.01
CA GLY A 147 27.30 -13.53 -15.91
C GLY A 147 27.57 -12.61 -14.71
N MET A 148 27.32 -11.30 -14.82
CA MET A 148 27.50 -10.38 -13.72
C MET A 148 26.60 -10.73 -12.53
N PRO A 149 27.11 -10.69 -11.28
CA PRO A 149 26.34 -10.97 -10.08
C PRO A 149 25.36 -9.84 -9.75
N VAL A 150 24.21 -10.26 -9.25
CA VAL A 150 23.14 -9.36 -8.79
C VAL A 150 22.91 -9.62 -7.32
N THR A 151 22.93 -8.55 -6.52
CA THR A 151 22.84 -8.59 -5.05
C THR A 151 21.88 -7.52 -4.54
N THR A 152 21.49 -7.66 -3.28
CA THR A 152 20.94 -6.57 -2.47
C THR A 152 21.90 -6.31 -1.29
N TYR A 153 21.51 -5.45 -0.37
CA TYR A 153 22.24 -5.29 0.91
C TYR A 153 22.08 -6.51 1.83
N GLU A 154 21.07 -7.36 1.60
CA GLU A 154 20.80 -8.56 2.39
C GLU A 154 21.60 -9.78 1.89
N GLY A 155 21.89 -9.83 0.57
CA GLY A 155 22.60 -10.96 0.01
C GLY A 155 22.48 -11.11 -1.51
N ILE A 156 22.76 -12.32 -1.98
CA ILE A 156 22.74 -12.68 -3.39
C ILE A 156 21.30 -12.84 -3.88
N VAL A 157 20.96 -12.17 -5.00
CA VAL A 157 19.74 -12.35 -5.76
C VAL A 157 19.91 -13.41 -6.85
N GLY A 158 20.99 -13.31 -7.62
CA GLY A 158 21.25 -14.16 -8.76
C GLY A 158 22.38 -13.63 -9.64
N ARG A 159 22.32 -13.97 -10.93
CA ARG A 159 23.28 -13.49 -11.95
C ARG A 159 22.58 -13.11 -13.25
N VAL A 160 23.16 -12.21 -14.01
CA VAL A 160 22.66 -11.80 -15.32
C VAL A 160 22.72 -13.00 -16.27
N LEU A 161 21.57 -13.43 -16.78
CA LEU A 161 21.43 -14.53 -17.73
C LEU A 161 21.55 -14.02 -19.17
N MET A 162 20.80 -12.96 -19.50
CA MET A 162 20.82 -12.31 -20.82
C MET A 162 20.80 -10.80 -20.64
N VAL A 163 21.40 -10.09 -21.61
CA VAL A 163 21.46 -8.63 -21.56
C VAL A 163 21.02 -8.04 -22.90
N GLY A 164 20.06 -7.14 -22.83
CA GLY A 164 19.62 -6.30 -23.94
C GLY A 164 20.26 -4.91 -23.84
N ARG A 165 19.88 -4.00 -24.72
CA ARG A 165 20.45 -2.64 -24.76
C ARG A 165 20.10 -1.84 -23.51
N LYS A 166 18.84 -1.90 -23.04
CA LYS A 166 18.30 -1.11 -21.89
C LYS A 166 17.66 -1.97 -20.79
N SER A 167 17.77 -3.27 -20.90
CA SER A 167 17.23 -4.22 -19.94
C SER A 167 18.11 -5.43 -19.83
N SER A 168 18.03 -6.14 -18.72
CA SER A 168 18.72 -7.42 -18.53
C SER A 168 17.80 -8.40 -17.80
N GLU A 169 18.00 -9.68 -18.09
CA GLU A 169 17.32 -10.79 -17.45
C GLU A 169 18.28 -11.43 -16.46
N VAL A 170 17.82 -11.62 -15.25
CA VAL A 170 18.57 -12.16 -14.12
C VAL A 170 17.93 -13.47 -13.70
N ILE A 171 18.73 -14.54 -13.66
CA ILE A 171 18.31 -15.81 -13.10
C ILE A 171 18.51 -15.78 -11.58
N LEU A 172 17.46 -16.14 -10.85
CA LEU A 172 17.48 -16.12 -9.39
C LEU A 172 18.31 -17.28 -8.83
N ILE A 173 18.83 -17.10 -7.61
CA ILE A 173 19.59 -18.13 -6.92
C ILE A 173 18.77 -19.38 -6.60
N THR A 174 17.44 -19.26 -6.52
CA THR A 174 16.50 -20.36 -6.29
C THR A 174 16.17 -21.18 -7.54
N ASP A 175 16.57 -20.71 -8.73
CA ASP A 175 16.38 -21.46 -9.97
C ASP A 175 17.18 -22.75 -10.00
N GLU A 176 16.64 -23.83 -10.56
CA GLU A 176 17.26 -25.17 -10.62
C GLU A 176 18.61 -25.21 -11.36
N ILE A 177 18.83 -24.29 -12.32
CA ILE A 177 20.08 -24.19 -13.07
C ILE A 177 21.10 -23.24 -12.40
N SER A 178 20.71 -22.59 -11.29
CA SER A 178 21.59 -21.73 -10.50
C SER A 178 22.48 -22.58 -9.60
N ALA A 179 23.78 -22.28 -9.61
CA ALA A 179 24.76 -22.91 -8.73
C ALA A 179 25.78 -21.87 -8.26
N VAL A 180 26.09 -21.85 -6.98
CA VAL A 180 27.04 -20.92 -6.35
C VAL A 180 28.01 -21.70 -5.45
N ASP A 181 29.30 -21.50 -5.63
CA ASP A 181 30.33 -22.04 -4.71
C ASP A 181 30.30 -21.28 -3.39
N ALA A 182 30.12 -21.97 -2.29
CA ALA A 182 29.81 -21.39 -1.00
C ALA A 182 30.61 -22.02 0.17
N TYR A 183 30.63 -21.25 1.27
CA TYR A 183 31.12 -21.71 2.56
C TYR A 183 30.07 -21.53 3.65
N ILE A 184 30.03 -22.45 4.59
CA ILE A 184 29.44 -22.17 5.91
C ILE A 184 30.34 -21.11 6.58
N HIS A 185 29.76 -19.99 6.97
CA HIS A 185 30.54 -18.86 7.51
C HIS A 185 31.36 -19.24 8.75
N ARG A 186 30.77 -20.01 9.70
CA ARG A 186 31.36 -20.39 10.97
C ARG A 186 32.51 -21.36 10.79
N THR A 187 32.32 -22.43 10.04
CA THR A 187 33.27 -23.58 9.98
C THR A 187 34.11 -23.62 8.73
N ARG A 188 33.83 -22.73 7.76
CA ARG A 188 34.47 -22.72 6.44
C ARG A 188 34.26 -24.02 5.64
N ALA A 189 33.29 -24.85 6.04
CA ALA A 189 32.93 -26.02 5.27
C ALA A 189 32.45 -25.59 3.88
N ARG A 190 33.05 -26.16 2.83
CA ARG A 190 32.77 -25.82 1.43
C ARG A 190 31.65 -26.70 0.88
N GLY A 191 30.83 -26.16 -0.02
CA GLY A 191 29.83 -26.87 -0.80
C GLY A 191 29.33 -26.01 -1.94
N ILE A 192 28.37 -26.53 -2.70
CA ILE A 192 27.75 -25.86 -3.80
C ILE A 192 26.29 -25.63 -3.45
N VAL A 193 25.85 -24.37 -3.45
CA VAL A 193 24.45 -24.00 -3.26
C VAL A 193 23.74 -24.07 -4.61
N LYS A 194 22.65 -24.84 -4.69
CA LYS A 194 21.79 -24.98 -5.87
C LYS A 194 20.37 -24.56 -5.54
N GLY A 195 19.71 -23.96 -6.48
CA GLY A 195 18.29 -23.62 -6.36
C GLY A 195 17.38 -24.87 -6.41
N LYS A 196 16.24 -24.78 -5.73
CA LYS A 196 15.20 -25.82 -5.63
C LYS A 196 13.79 -25.24 -5.78
N GLY A 197 13.62 -24.13 -6.49
CA GLY A 197 12.34 -23.49 -6.72
C GLY A 197 11.97 -22.51 -5.61
N ASP A 198 11.64 -22.96 -4.43
CA ASP A 198 11.22 -22.14 -3.28
C ASP A 198 12.35 -21.85 -2.26
N GLY A 199 13.53 -22.45 -2.47
CA GLY A 199 14.68 -22.28 -1.63
C GLY A 199 15.97 -22.78 -2.30
N CYS A 200 16.97 -23.06 -1.50
CA CYS A 200 18.26 -23.57 -1.96
C CYS A 200 18.68 -24.80 -1.16
N VAL A 201 19.58 -25.59 -1.76
CA VAL A 201 20.25 -26.71 -1.07
C VAL A 201 21.75 -26.59 -1.28
N MET A 202 22.51 -26.61 -0.21
CA MET A 202 23.97 -26.72 -0.27
C MET A 202 24.37 -28.20 -0.27
N GLU A 203 25.00 -28.64 -1.33
CA GLU A 203 25.44 -30.02 -1.57
C GLU A 203 27.00 -30.14 -1.49
N TYR A 204 27.47 -31.38 -1.46
CA TYR A 204 28.90 -31.75 -1.46
C TYR A 204 29.68 -31.25 -0.23
N ILE A 205 29.02 -31.08 0.91
CA ILE A 205 29.67 -30.79 2.17
C ILE A 205 30.29 -32.08 2.70
N GLU A 206 31.55 -32.03 3.08
CA GLU A 206 32.24 -33.21 3.66
C GLU A 206 31.52 -33.68 4.93
N LYS A 207 31.34 -35.00 5.09
CA LYS A 207 30.63 -35.60 6.24
C LYS A 207 31.19 -35.22 7.61
N LYS A 208 32.52 -34.98 7.69
CA LYS A 208 33.21 -34.59 8.94
C LYS A 208 33.05 -33.11 9.29
N SER A 209 32.42 -32.32 8.38
CA SER A 209 32.22 -30.91 8.61
C SER A 209 31.12 -30.68 9.66
N ASP A 210 31.38 -29.77 10.57
CA ASP A 210 30.40 -29.31 11.55
C ASP A 210 29.46 -28.28 10.89
N VAL A 211 28.23 -28.70 10.65
CA VAL A 211 27.15 -27.85 10.09
C VAL A 211 25.98 -27.89 11.05
N SER A 212 25.44 -26.73 11.38
CA SER A 212 24.30 -26.58 12.30
C SER A 212 23.19 -25.75 11.70
N ILE A 213 21.95 -26.03 12.09
CA ILE A 213 20.82 -25.17 11.76
C ILE A 213 21.06 -23.76 12.34
N GLY A 214 20.81 -22.71 11.54
CA GLY A 214 21.14 -21.32 11.87
C GLY A 214 22.50 -20.84 11.37
N ASP A 215 23.35 -21.73 10.83
CA ASP A 215 24.63 -21.32 10.22
C ASP A 215 24.37 -20.44 8.98
N LYS A 216 25.13 -19.36 8.85
CA LYS A 216 25.12 -18.50 7.65
C LYS A 216 25.93 -19.12 6.54
N VAL A 217 25.38 -19.07 5.33
CA VAL A 217 26.02 -19.50 4.09
C VAL A 217 26.47 -18.28 3.30
N ILE A 218 27.72 -18.23 2.88
CA ILE A 218 28.32 -17.12 2.14
C ILE A 218 29.01 -17.61 0.86
N SER A 219 29.07 -16.75 -0.18
CA SER A 219 29.80 -17.05 -1.41
C SER A 219 31.30 -17.22 -1.17
N SER A 220 31.92 -18.16 -1.88
CA SER A 220 33.35 -18.42 -1.77
C SER A 220 34.24 -17.47 -2.59
N GLY A 221 33.67 -16.91 -3.67
CA GLY A 221 34.39 -16.14 -4.69
C GLY A 221 35.18 -16.99 -5.68
N LYS A 222 35.14 -18.33 -5.57
CA LYS A 222 35.96 -19.24 -6.39
C LYS A 222 35.30 -19.73 -7.67
N ASP A 223 34.00 -19.47 -7.83
CA ASP A 223 33.24 -19.76 -9.05
C ASP A 223 33.46 -18.73 -10.17
N GLY A 224 34.14 -17.62 -9.86
CA GLY A 224 34.43 -16.53 -10.79
C GLY A 224 33.24 -15.63 -11.07
N PHE A 225 32.03 -15.93 -10.57
CA PHE A 225 30.83 -15.13 -10.76
C PHE A 225 30.55 -14.20 -9.58
N PHE A 226 30.56 -14.72 -8.37
CA PHE A 226 30.17 -13.96 -7.19
C PHE A 226 31.41 -13.49 -6.40
N PRO A 227 31.40 -12.26 -5.83
CA PRO A 227 32.39 -11.81 -4.89
C PRO A 227 32.43 -12.72 -3.66
N LYS A 228 33.60 -12.82 -3.03
CA LYS A 228 33.78 -13.58 -1.78
C LYS A 228 33.05 -12.91 -0.62
N GLY A 229 32.33 -13.69 0.19
CA GLY A 229 31.77 -13.25 1.46
C GLY A 229 30.39 -12.62 1.38
N VAL A 230 29.74 -12.62 0.21
CA VAL A 230 28.36 -12.17 0.09
C VAL A 230 27.41 -13.22 0.68
N VAL A 231 26.45 -12.80 1.49
CA VAL A 231 25.48 -13.69 2.13
C VAL A 231 24.58 -14.34 1.08
N ILE A 232 24.35 -15.63 1.23
CA ILE A 232 23.41 -16.42 0.42
C ILE A 232 22.12 -16.63 1.22
N GLY A 233 22.27 -17.14 2.46
CA GLY A 233 21.13 -17.49 3.30
C GLY A 233 21.53 -18.17 4.58
N THR A 234 20.55 -18.78 5.21
CA THR A 234 20.69 -19.46 6.50
C THR A 234 20.32 -20.94 6.39
N VAL A 235 21.07 -21.83 7.02
CA VAL A 235 20.77 -23.27 7.10
C VAL A 235 19.51 -23.48 7.93
N VAL A 236 18.49 -24.11 7.34
CA VAL A 236 17.21 -24.41 8.01
C VAL A 236 16.96 -25.91 8.20
N GLY A 237 17.73 -26.75 7.52
CA GLY A 237 17.62 -28.20 7.64
C GLY A 237 18.92 -28.90 7.22
N ILE A 238 19.16 -30.10 7.71
CA ILE A 238 20.37 -30.90 7.43
C ILE A 238 19.95 -32.33 7.16
N GLU A 239 20.49 -32.91 6.08
CA GLU A 239 20.31 -34.30 5.68
C GLU A 239 21.67 -34.95 5.40
N ILE A 240 21.83 -36.20 5.75
CA ILE A 240 23.06 -36.99 5.44
C ILE A 240 22.71 -38.01 4.37
N THR A 241 23.29 -37.89 3.20
CA THR A 241 23.04 -38.81 2.08
C THR A 241 24.34 -39.18 1.38
N GLY A 242 24.58 -40.49 1.21
CA GLY A 242 25.69 -40.98 0.37
C GLY A 242 27.11 -40.55 0.77
N GLY A 243 27.34 -40.26 2.05
CA GLY A 243 28.69 -39.86 2.54
C GLY A 243 28.91 -38.33 2.54
N PHE A 244 27.97 -37.54 2.09
CA PHE A 244 27.98 -36.08 2.15
C PHE A 244 26.84 -35.55 3.04
N VAL A 245 27.04 -34.33 3.55
CA VAL A 245 26.01 -33.57 4.22
C VAL A 245 25.37 -32.68 3.18
N ARG A 246 24.02 -32.67 3.19
CA ARG A 246 23.17 -31.70 2.48
C ARG A 246 22.56 -30.74 3.48
N ALA A 247 22.65 -29.45 3.23
CA ALA A 247 22.03 -28.44 4.06
C ALA A 247 20.95 -27.71 3.25
N GLN A 248 19.71 -27.70 3.76
CA GLN A 248 18.65 -26.85 3.22
C GLN A 248 18.94 -25.42 3.62
N VAL A 249 18.94 -24.49 2.66
CA VAL A 249 19.29 -23.08 2.84
C VAL A 249 18.10 -22.22 2.44
N SER A 250 17.61 -21.42 3.38
CA SER A 250 16.67 -20.35 3.09
C SER A 250 17.44 -19.11 2.68
N PRO A 251 17.23 -18.54 1.49
CA PRO A 251 17.80 -17.25 1.12
C PRO A 251 17.47 -16.17 2.15
N ASP A 252 18.42 -15.31 2.48
CA ASP A 252 18.18 -14.17 3.38
C ASP A 252 17.45 -13.02 2.66
N VAL A 253 17.55 -12.98 1.33
CA VAL A 253 16.84 -12.02 0.47
C VAL A 253 15.44 -12.54 0.19
N ASP A 254 14.43 -11.69 0.37
CA ASP A 254 13.07 -11.98 -0.10
C ASP A 254 13.00 -11.78 -1.62
N LEU A 255 13.13 -12.89 -2.36
CA LEU A 255 13.14 -12.88 -3.82
C LEU A 255 11.76 -12.61 -4.46
N ASN A 256 10.69 -12.64 -3.68
CA ASN A 256 9.33 -12.35 -4.17
C ASN A 256 8.98 -10.86 -4.12
N SER A 257 9.67 -10.09 -3.28
CA SER A 257 9.43 -8.65 -3.07
C SER A 257 10.56 -7.76 -3.56
N LEU A 258 11.31 -8.22 -4.58
CA LEU A 258 12.42 -7.46 -5.14
C LEU A 258 11.92 -6.24 -5.89
N GLU A 259 12.42 -5.07 -5.53
CA GLU A 259 12.13 -3.79 -6.20
C GLU A 259 13.40 -3.17 -6.77
N GLU A 260 14.45 -3.03 -5.97
CA GLU A 260 15.75 -2.51 -6.40
C GLU A 260 16.86 -3.51 -6.09
N VAL A 261 17.81 -3.62 -7.02
CA VAL A 261 18.96 -4.51 -6.91
C VAL A 261 20.24 -3.79 -7.33
N ILE A 262 21.39 -4.39 -6.98
CA ILE A 262 22.71 -3.91 -7.36
C ILE A 262 23.35 -4.93 -8.27
N VAL A 263 23.72 -4.52 -9.48
CA VAL A 263 24.52 -5.29 -10.41
C VAL A 263 25.98 -4.92 -10.22
N ILE A 264 26.83 -5.87 -9.87
CA ILE A 264 28.27 -5.66 -9.70
C ILE A 264 28.93 -5.74 -11.08
N LEU A 265 29.50 -4.62 -11.54
CA LEU A 265 30.09 -4.47 -12.87
C LEU A 265 31.51 -5.08 -12.93
N LYS A 266 31.61 -6.36 -12.63
CA LYS A 266 32.85 -7.08 -12.76
C LYS A 266 32.64 -8.35 -13.60
N SER A 267 33.40 -8.46 -14.69
CA SER A 267 33.37 -9.67 -15.51
C SER A 267 33.87 -10.86 -14.71
N PRO A 268 33.29 -12.05 -14.89
CA PRO A 268 33.82 -13.29 -14.28
C PRO A 268 35.32 -13.51 -14.47
N GLU A 269 35.84 -13.14 -15.64
CA GLU A 269 37.28 -13.25 -15.97
C GLU A 269 38.20 -12.42 -15.05
N ASN A 270 37.69 -11.30 -14.52
CA ASN A 270 38.47 -10.41 -13.63
C ASN A 270 38.37 -10.78 -12.15
N MET A 271 37.56 -11.76 -11.76
CA MET A 271 37.44 -12.22 -10.36
C MET A 271 38.47 -13.30 -10.00
N VAL A 272 38.99 -14.02 -10.98
CA VAL A 272 39.86 -15.19 -10.76
C VAL A 272 41.35 -14.80 -10.59
N PHE A 273 41.77 -13.61 -11.04
CA PHE A 273 43.20 -13.24 -11.14
C PHE A 273 43.70 -12.24 -10.08
N ASN A 274 42.95 -11.94 -9.03
CA ASN A 274 43.40 -11.06 -7.93
C ASN A 274 43.51 -11.86 -6.62
N GLU A 275 44.40 -12.83 -6.58
CA GLU A 275 44.97 -13.38 -5.33
C GLU A 275 46.42 -12.90 -5.14
#